data_0d8fe25ffa5d18050386088855e7c1b2
#
_entry.id   0d8fe25ffa5d18050386088855e7c1b2
#
_cell.length_a   1.000
_cell.length_b   1.000
_cell.length_c   1.000
_cell.angle_alpha   90.00
_cell.angle_beta   90.00
_cell.angle_gamma   90.00
#
_symmetry.space_group_name_H-M   'P 1'
#
loop_
_entity.id
_entity.type
_entity.pdbx_description
1 polymer ?
#
loop_
_entity_poly.entity_id
_entity_poly.type
_entity_poly.pdbx_seq_one_letter_code
_entity_poly.pdbx_strand_id
1 'polypeptide(L)'
;MGDNGGVRALRRSRTVRIGAVLLVLSLVTVAAIVVRNAVRYREALALDEAGDTQGAYEIFRSLGGYGDAAQRAQALVEADPALPYRSVSKGDTVSFGSYEQDGNADNGPEPIQWIVLDKIDGQLLLLSADVLEARQYHHVPFEEVTWENSDLRAWMNGDFYDDAFTPVQRGLIETVHNENADQSITGA
;
A
#
# COMPACT_ATOMS: atom_id res chain seq x y z
N MET A 1 23.14 59.18 -28.78
CA MET A 1 23.73 57.90 -28.33
C MET A 1 23.13 57.63 -26.93
N GLY A 2 22.04 56.83 -26.91
CA GLY A 2 21.14 56.73 -25.77
C GLY A 2 21.64 55.73 -24.73
N ASP A 3 21.41 56.11 -23.50
CA ASP A 3 21.74 55.45 -22.21
C ASP A 3 21.09 54.07 -22.05
N ASN A 4 21.74 53.05 -22.55
CA ASN A 4 21.34 51.63 -22.35
C ASN A 4 21.92 51.03 -21.04
N GLY A 5 22.72 51.78 -20.25
CA GLY A 5 23.38 51.31 -19.05
C GLY A 5 22.43 51.26 -17.84
N GLY A 6 21.58 52.25 -17.68
CA GLY A 6 20.67 52.36 -16.53
C GLY A 6 19.58 51.28 -16.49
N VAL A 7 19.01 50.94 -17.64
CA VAL A 7 17.95 49.89 -17.75
C VAL A 7 18.49 48.52 -17.46
N ARG A 8 19.72 48.21 -17.88
CA ARG A 8 20.38 46.92 -17.57
C ARG A 8 20.72 46.78 -16.07
N ALA A 9 21.17 47.86 -15.42
CA ALA A 9 21.48 47.86 -13.97
C ALA A 9 20.22 47.66 -13.14
N LEU A 10 19.11 48.34 -13.47
CA LEU A 10 17.81 48.21 -12.80
C LEU A 10 17.20 46.81 -12.96
N ARG A 11 17.32 46.21 -14.13
CA ARG A 11 16.85 44.85 -14.42
C ARG A 11 17.65 43.83 -13.66
N ARG A 12 18.98 43.97 -13.55
CA ARG A 12 19.88 43.09 -12.78
C ARG A 12 19.61 43.17 -11.28
N SER A 13 19.30 44.36 -10.74
CA SER A 13 18.97 44.54 -9.31
C SER A 13 17.61 43.91 -8.95
N ARG A 14 16.62 43.98 -9.83
CA ARG A 14 15.32 43.31 -9.63
C ARG A 14 15.43 41.78 -9.62
N THR A 15 16.17 41.20 -10.56
CA THR A 15 16.38 39.72 -10.60
C THR A 15 17.12 39.20 -9.38
N VAL A 16 18.13 39.95 -8.89
CA VAL A 16 18.85 39.63 -7.64
C VAL A 16 17.93 39.68 -6.43
N ARG A 17 17.06 40.70 -6.33
CA ARG A 17 16.09 40.82 -5.21
C ARG A 17 15.05 39.71 -5.26
N ILE A 18 14.51 39.35 -6.42
CA ILE A 18 13.57 38.25 -6.59
C ILE A 18 14.24 36.92 -6.20
N GLY A 19 15.47 36.70 -6.63
CA GLY A 19 16.24 35.50 -6.26
C GLY A 19 16.47 35.40 -4.75
N ALA A 20 16.81 36.49 -4.11
CA ALA A 20 16.99 36.53 -2.66
C ALA A 20 15.68 36.26 -1.89
N VAL A 21 14.55 36.82 -2.32
CA VAL A 21 13.23 36.56 -1.73
C VAL A 21 12.84 35.10 -1.88
N LEU A 22 13.03 34.50 -3.06
CA LEU A 22 12.74 33.08 -3.31
C LEU A 22 13.63 32.18 -2.45
N LEU A 23 14.91 32.52 -2.27
CA LEU A 23 15.82 31.78 -1.39
C LEU A 23 15.35 31.83 0.07
N VAL A 24 14.98 33.01 0.58
CA VAL A 24 14.47 33.14 1.94
C VAL A 24 13.18 32.36 2.14
N LEU A 25 12.24 32.45 1.20
CA LEU A 25 10.99 31.67 1.24
C LEU A 25 11.28 30.17 1.26
N SER A 26 12.20 29.68 0.43
CA SER A 26 12.57 28.27 0.41
C SER A 26 13.20 27.81 1.74
N LEU A 27 14.08 28.62 2.34
CA LEU A 27 14.67 28.33 3.64
C LEU A 27 13.62 28.29 4.77
N VAL A 28 12.67 29.24 4.77
CA VAL A 28 11.57 29.25 5.74
C VAL A 28 10.69 28.01 5.59
N THR A 29 10.39 27.63 4.35
CA THR A 29 9.59 26.43 4.08
C THR A 29 10.29 25.15 4.55
N VAL A 30 11.58 25.01 4.27
CA VAL A 30 12.38 23.87 4.73
C VAL A 30 12.44 23.82 6.25
N ALA A 31 12.68 24.96 6.92
CA ALA A 31 12.70 25.05 8.37
C ALA A 31 11.33 24.64 8.98
N ALA A 32 10.23 25.10 8.39
CA ALA A 32 8.89 24.74 8.84
C ALA A 32 8.62 23.21 8.70
N ILE A 33 9.06 22.59 7.60
CA ILE A 33 8.96 21.15 7.39
C ILE A 33 9.77 20.39 8.45
N VAL A 34 11.01 20.80 8.71
CA VAL A 34 11.86 20.16 9.72
C VAL A 34 11.23 20.24 11.11
N VAL A 35 10.76 21.41 11.52
CA VAL A 35 10.08 21.58 12.81
C VAL A 35 8.81 20.73 12.90
N ARG A 36 7.99 20.75 11.86
CA ARG A 36 6.78 19.91 11.81
C ARG A 36 7.12 18.43 11.96
N ASN A 37 8.11 17.94 11.23
CA ASN A 37 8.50 16.53 11.29
C ASN A 37 9.07 16.17 12.67
N ALA A 38 9.83 17.07 13.31
CA ALA A 38 10.33 16.85 14.66
C ALA A 38 9.20 16.77 15.70
N VAL A 39 8.18 17.60 15.57
CA VAL A 39 7.00 17.58 16.46
C VAL A 39 6.24 16.27 16.26
N ARG A 40 5.93 15.89 15.01
CA ARG A 40 5.24 14.64 14.70
C ARG A 40 6.00 13.40 15.14
N TYR A 41 7.32 13.42 15.01
CA TYR A 41 8.15 12.31 15.48
C TYR A 41 8.05 12.12 16.99
N ARG A 42 8.05 13.22 17.77
CA ARG A 42 7.86 13.15 19.24
C ARG A 42 6.45 12.70 19.61
N GLU A 43 5.45 13.11 18.87
CA GLU A 43 4.07 12.64 19.02
C GLU A 43 3.98 11.12 18.81
N ALA A 44 4.59 10.59 17.75
CA ALA A 44 4.64 9.16 17.48
C ALA A 44 5.32 8.38 18.63
N LEU A 45 6.43 8.89 19.18
CA LEU A 45 7.08 8.27 20.34
C LEU A 45 6.16 8.25 21.56
N ALA A 46 5.45 9.34 21.84
CA ALA A 46 4.53 9.42 22.97
C ALA A 46 3.33 8.47 22.80
N LEU A 47 2.82 8.28 21.59
CA LEU A 47 1.76 7.33 21.28
C LEU A 47 2.24 5.88 21.49
N ASP A 48 3.45 5.56 21.02
CA ASP A 48 4.06 4.25 21.17
C ASP A 48 4.26 3.91 22.67
N GLU A 49 4.79 4.84 23.45
CA GLU A 49 4.95 4.70 24.91
C GLU A 49 3.60 4.57 25.63
N ALA A 50 2.54 5.19 25.12
CA ALA A 50 1.19 5.08 25.66
C ALA A 50 0.45 3.78 25.24
N GLY A 51 1.03 2.99 24.33
CA GLY A 51 0.42 1.77 23.79
C GLY A 51 -0.54 2.01 22.63
N ASP A 52 -0.65 3.24 22.11
CA ASP A 52 -1.36 3.51 20.85
C ASP A 52 -0.46 3.18 19.65
N THR A 53 -0.27 1.89 19.44
CA THR A 53 0.58 1.33 18.39
C THR A 53 0.10 1.74 16.98
N GLN A 54 -1.22 1.82 16.77
CA GLN A 54 -1.79 2.22 15.48
C GLN A 54 -1.47 3.68 15.15
N GLY A 55 -1.72 4.59 16.08
CA GLY A 55 -1.41 6.02 15.92
C GLY A 55 0.09 6.26 15.71
N ALA A 56 0.94 5.59 16.49
CA ALA A 56 2.38 5.65 16.34
C ALA A 56 2.84 5.18 14.95
N TYR A 57 2.36 4.04 14.49
CA TYR A 57 2.67 3.48 13.18
C TYR A 57 2.31 4.44 12.04
N GLU A 58 1.11 5.00 12.05
CA GLU A 58 0.65 5.91 11.00
C GLU A 58 1.53 7.16 10.90
N ILE A 59 1.94 7.71 12.05
CA ILE A 59 2.83 8.87 12.06
C ILE A 59 4.23 8.48 11.60
N PHE A 60 4.83 7.41 12.12
CA PHE A 60 6.16 6.97 11.70
C PHE A 60 6.20 6.65 10.20
N ARG A 61 5.22 5.93 9.68
CA ARG A 61 5.07 5.65 8.25
C ARG A 61 5.02 6.93 7.42
N SER A 62 4.25 7.93 7.86
CA SER A 62 4.10 9.20 7.14
C SER A 62 5.36 10.07 7.14
N LEU A 63 6.24 9.88 8.12
CA LEU A 63 7.52 10.58 8.25
C LEU A 63 8.60 9.97 7.35
N GLY A 64 8.46 8.72 6.93
CA GLY A 64 9.36 8.04 6.00
C GLY A 64 10.81 8.07 6.46
N GLY A 65 11.68 8.71 5.66
CA GLY A 65 13.11 8.80 5.94
C GLY A 65 13.53 9.80 7.03
N TYR A 66 12.59 10.36 7.83
CA TYR A 66 12.95 11.27 8.90
C TYR A 66 13.46 10.50 10.14
N GLY A 67 14.73 10.70 10.49
CA GLY A 67 15.37 9.97 11.60
C GLY A 67 15.34 8.45 11.40
N ASP A 68 14.87 7.72 12.40
CA ASP A 68 14.65 6.26 12.38
C ASP A 68 13.16 5.89 12.22
N ALA A 69 12.31 6.82 11.75
CA ALA A 69 10.86 6.61 11.67
C ALA A 69 10.47 5.39 10.82
N ALA A 70 11.15 5.19 9.68
CA ALA A 70 10.90 4.03 8.82
C ALA A 70 11.21 2.71 9.54
N GLN A 71 12.33 2.65 10.27
CA GLN A 71 12.72 1.46 11.04
C GLN A 71 11.73 1.19 12.18
N ARG A 72 11.25 2.23 12.85
CA ARG A 72 10.23 2.09 13.90
C ARG A 72 8.90 1.60 13.34
N ALA A 73 8.43 2.18 12.23
CA ALA A 73 7.24 1.70 11.55
C ALA A 73 7.36 0.21 11.17
N GLN A 74 8.53 -0.19 10.65
CA GLN A 74 8.80 -1.58 10.31
C GLN A 74 8.79 -2.49 11.55
N ALA A 75 9.40 -2.08 12.66
CA ALA A 75 9.42 -2.85 13.90
C ALA A 75 7.99 -3.05 14.48
N LEU A 76 7.13 -2.04 14.37
CA LEU A 76 5.72 -2.15 14.78
C LEU A 76 4.96 -3.15 13.90
N VAL A 77 5.20 -3.17 12.58
CA VAL A 77 4.60 -4.16 11.66
C VAL A 77 5.14 -5.57 11.93
N GLU A 78 6.41 -5.73 12.29
CA GLU A 78 6.97 -7.03 12.67
C GLU A 78 6.32 -7.58 13.95
N ALA A 79 6.00 -6.70 14.90
CA ALA A 79 5.28 -7.06 16.13
C ALA A 79 3.77 -7.32 15.89
N ASP A 80 3.17 -6.60 14.95
CA ASP A 80 1.76 -6.70 14.59
C ASP A 80 1.55 -6.54 13.07
N PRO A 81 1.62 -7.63 12.32
CA PRO A 81 1.53 -7.61 10.86
C PRO A 81 0.20 -7.09 10.30
N ALA A 82 -0.86 -6.99 11.12
CA ALA A 82 -2.15 -6.45 10.72
C ALA A 82 -2.21 -4.92 10.74
N LEU A 83 -1.24 -4.24 11.38
CA LEU A 83 -1.22 -2.77 11.51
C LEU A 83 -1.45 -2.01 10.20
N PRO A 84 -0.79 -2.36 9.07
CA PRO A 84 -0.96 -1.64 7.80
C PRO A 84 -2.39 -1.65 7.26
N TYR A 85 -3.21 -2.60 7.69
CA TYR A 85 -4.54 -2.87 7.15
C TYR A 85 -5.67 -2.35 8.05
N ARG A 86 -5.39 -1.96 9.29
CA ARG A 86 -6.42 -1.53 10.26
C ARG A 86 -7.11 -0.23 9.89
N SER A 87 -6.40 0.73 9.30
CA SER A 87 -6.97 2.02 8.88
C SER A 87 -7.57 2.02 7.47
N VAL A 88 -7.48 0.89 6.77
CA VAL A 88 -7.97 0.76 5.40
C VAL A 88 -9.49 0.72 5.38
N SER A 89 -10.08 1.33 4.37
CA SER A 89 -11.52 1.47 4.18
C SER A 89 -11.99 0.84 2.85
N LYS A 90 -13.29 0.58 2.76
CA LYS A 90 -13.92 0.14 1.51
C LYS A 90 -13.61 1.10 0.35
N GLY A 91 -13.17 0.55 -0.79
CA GLY A 91 -12.77 1.28 -1.99
C GLY A 91 -11.28 1.61 -2.04
N ASP A 92 -10.53 1.45 -0.95
CA ASP A 92 -9.09 1.62 -0.96
C ASP A 92 -8.40 0.46 -1.71
N THR A 93 -7.15 0.70 -2.12
CA THR A 93 -6.28 -0.34 -2.66
C THR A 93 -5.18 -0.65 -1.66
N VAL A 94 -4.92 -1.93 -1.43
CA VAL A 94 -3.86 -2.41 -0.55
C VAL A 94 -2.95 -3.38 -1.29
N SER A 95 -1.67 -3.40 -0.92
CA SER A 95 -0.72 -4.41 -1.37
C SER A 95 -0.63 -5.54 -0.33
N PHE A 96 -0.89 -6.79 -0.76
CA PHE A 96 -0.81 -7.95 0.11
C PHE A 96 -0.43 -9.20 -0.68
N GLY A 97 0.68 -9.84 -0.31
CA GLY A 97 1.29 -10.92 -1.09
C GLY A 97 2.03 -10.43 -2.32
N SER A 98 2.67 -11.36 -3.01
CA SER A 98 3.39 -11.13 -4.27
C SER A 98 3.26 -12.36 -5.17
N TYR A 99 3.12 -12.14 -6.47
CA TYR A 99 2.99 -13.19 -7.47
C TYR A 99 3.59 -12.74 -8.78
N GLU A 100 4.14 -13.66 -9.57
CA GLU A 100 4.68 -13.37 -10.90
C GLU A 100 3.54 -12.98 -11.84
N GLN A 101 3.54 -11.75 -12.33
CA GLN A 101 2.44 -11.18 -13.11
C GLN A 101 2.86 -10.73 -14.51
N ASP A 102 4.14 -10.43 -14.73
CA ASP A 102 4.63 -9.90 -16.02
C ASP A 102 5.35 -10.96 -16.88
N GLY A 103 5.53 -12.19 -16.36
CA GLY A 103 6.21 -13.29 -17.02
C GLY A 103 7.73 -13.13 -17.10
N ASN A 104 8.30 -12.25 -16.29
CA ASN A 104 9.73 -11.96 -16.22
C ASN A 104 10.32 -12.41 -14.86
N ALA A 105 10.62 -13.67 -14.72
CA ALA A 105 11.18 -14.22 -13.49
C ALA A 105 12.51 -13.58 -13.02
N ASP A 106 13.18 -12.79 -13.89
CA ASP A 106 14.46 -12.13 -13.53
C ASP A 106 14.27 -10.95 -12.57
N ASN A 107 13.08 -10.33 -12.52
CA ASN A 107 12.76 -9.23 -11.59
C ASN A 107 12.05 -9.72 -10.31
N GLY A 108 11.64 -10.99 -10.26
CA GLY A 108 10.92 -11.63 -9.17
C GLY A 108 9.43 -11.26 -9.13
N PRO A 109 8.65 -11.90 -8.23
CA PRO A 109 7.21 -11.73 -8.18
C PRO A 109 6.80 -10.30 -7.74
N GLU A 110 5.83 -9.71 -8.45
CA GLU A 110 5.30 -8.38 -8.17
C GLU A 110 4.33 -8.39 -6.99
N PRO A 111 4.26 -7.27 -6.24
CA PRO A 111 3.25 -7.12 -5.20
C PRO A 111 1.83 -7.18 -5.76
N ILE A 112 0.98 -8.04 -5.20
CA ILE A 112 -0.42 -8.11 -5.60
C ILE A 112 -1.17 -6.90 -5.03
N GLN A 113 -1.89 -6.19 -5.90
CA GLN A 113 -2.78 -5.10 -5.52
C GLN A 113 -4.20 -5.62 -5.34
N TRP A 114 -4.85 -5.23 -4.26
CA TRP A 114 -6.20 -5.66 -3.91
C TRP A 114 -7.10 -4.47 -3.70
N ILE A 115 -8.30 -4.52 -4.24
CA ILE A 115 -9.38 -3.56 -3.98
C ILE A 115 -10.15 -4.07 -2.75
N VAL A 116 -10.34 -3.19 -1.77
CA VAL A 116 -11.16 -3.48 -0.59
C VAL A 116 -12.62 -3.36 -0.97
N LEU A 117 -13.30 -4.49 -1.10
CA LEU A 117 -14.72 -4.54 -1.43
C LEU A 117 -15.61 -4.24 -0.22
N ASP A 118 -15.18 -4.67 0.97
CA ASP A 118 -15.88 -4.39 2.22
C ASP A 118 -14.96 -4.54 3.44
N LYS A 119 -15.42 -4.03 4.58
CA LYS A 119 -14.77 -4.20 5.88
C LYS A 119 -15.81 -4.54 6.93
N ILE A 120 -15.75 -5.75 7.45
CA ILE A 120 -16.73 -6.30 8.39
C ILE A 120 -15.98 -6.80 9.63
N ASP A 121 -16.31 -6.29 10.80
CA ASP A 121 -15.71 -6.68 12.08
C ASP A 121 -14.17 -6.64 12.11
N GLY A 122 -13.60 -5.68 11.36
CA GLY A 122 -12.14 -5.51 11.25
C GLY A 122 -11.49 -6.36 10.16
N GLN A 123 -12.20 -7.29 9.56
CA GLN A 123 -11.74 -8.09 8.41
C GLN A 123 -12.00 -7.36 7.10
N LEU A 124 -11.08 -7.50 6.14
CA LEU A 124 -11.19 -6.94 4.81
C LEU A 124 -11.60 -8.02 3.80
N LEU A 125 -12.66 -7.74 3.03
CA LEU A 125 -12.98 -8.52 1.85
C LEU A 125 -12.21 -7.92 0.67
N LEU A 126 -11.32 -8.70 0.07
CA LEU A 126 -10.40 -8.26 -0.96
C LEU A 126 -10.70 -8.92 -2.31
N LEU A 127 -10.57 -8.14 -3.39
CA LEU A 127 -10.57 -8.61 -4.77
C LEU A 127 -9.28 -8.16 -5.43
N SER A 128 -8.57 -9.03 -6.14
CA SER A 128 -7.38 -8.63 -6.91
C SER A 128 -7.74 -7.53 -7.91
N ALA A 129 -6.92 -6.49 -7.97
CA ALA A 129 -7.14 -5.37 -8.88
C ALA A 129 -6.99 -5.77 -10.35
N ASP A 130 -6.10 -6.73 -10.60
CA ASP A 130 -5.78 -7.26 -11.93
C ASP A 130 -5.99 -8.77 -11.99
N VAL A 131 -6.08 -9.30 -13.20
CA VAL A 131 -6.07 -10.76 -13.44
C VAL A 131 -4.65 -11.27 -13.22
N LEU A 132 -4.47 -12.13 -12.23
CA LEU A 132 -3.15 -12.67 -11.88
C LEU A 132 -2.71 -13.80 -12.80
N GLU A 133 -3.65 -14.71 -13.14
CA GLU A 133 -3.38 -15.86 -14.00
C GLU A 133 -4.66 -16.37 -14.65
N ALA A 134 -4.54 -17.00 -15.82
CA ALA A 134 -5.63 -17.71 -16.49
C ALA A 134 -5.40 -19.22 -16.39
N ARG A 135 -6.31 -19.95 -15.75
CA ARG A 135 -6.24 -21.38 -15.55
C ARG A 135 -7.53 -22.08 -15.95
N GLN A 136 -7.39 -23.35 -16.37
CA GLN A 136 -8.55 -24.21 -16.58
C GLN A 136 -9.24 -24.49 -15.24
N TYR A 137 -10.58 -24.53 -15.27
CA TYR A 137 -11.38 -24.90 -14.10
C TYR A 137 -11.07 -26.33 -13.63
N HIS A 138 -10.96 -27.25 -14.59
CA HIS A 138 -10.62 -28.67 -14.37
C HIS A 138 -9.87 -29.23 -15.57
N HIS A 139 -8.97 -30.19 -15.36
CA HIS A 139 -8.10 -30.76 -16.42
C HIS A 139 -8.83 -31.67 -17.39
N VAL A 140 -9.95 -32.31 -16.96
CA VAL A 140 -10.78 -33.15 -17.84
C VAL A 140 -11.95 -32.32 -18.36
N PRO A 141 -12.06 -32.08 -19.68
CA PRO A 141 -13.18 -31.36 -20.25
C PRO A 141 -14.47 -32.20 -20.20
N PHE A 142 -15.61 -31.53 -19.97
CA PHE A 142 -16.95 -32.11 -19.97
C PHE A 142 -17.22 -33.13 -18.84
N GLU A 143 -16.41 -33.19 -17.80
CA GLU A 143 -16.70 -33.94 -16.59
C GLU A 143 -17.58 -33.10 -15.65
N GLU A 144 -18.52 -33.76 -14.95
CA GLU A 144 -19.30 -33.06 -13.89
C GLU A 144 -18.41 -32.82 -12.66
N VAL A 145 -17.97 -31.59 -12.50
CA VAL A 145 -17.08 -31.15 -11.41
C VAL A 145 -17.72 -29.95 -10.68
N THR A 146 -17.79 -30.09 -9.37
CA THR A 146 -18.20 -28.99 -8.51
C THR A 146 -17.00 -28.08 -8.20
N TRP A 147 -17.26 -26.87 -7.66
CA TRP A 147 -16.18 -26.02 -7.15
C TRP A 147 -15.30 -26.76 -6.14
N GLU A 148 -15.90 -27.56 -5.26
CA GLU A 148 -15.19 -28.32 -4.22
C GLU A 148 -14.10 -29.25 -4.79
N ASN A 149 -14.37 -29.87 -5.93
CA ASN A 149 -13.50 -30.88 -6.55
C ASN A 149 -12.69 -30.33 -7.73
N SER A 150 -12.78 -29.04 -8.04
CA SER A 150 -12.09 -28.44 -9.18
C SER A 150 -10.59 -28.29 -8.94
N ASP A 151 -9.80 -28.47 -10.01
CA ASP A 151 -8.35 -28.23 -9.95
C ASP A 151 -8.03 -26.77 -9.67
N LEU A 152 -8.86 -25.85 -10.17
CA LEU A 152 -8.69 -24.42 -9.92
C LEU A 152 -8.76 -24.11 -8.41
N ARG A 153 -9.75 -24.67 -7.70
CA ARG A 153 -9.85 -24.49 -6.24
C ARG A 153 -8.68 -25.14 -5.52
N ALA A 154 -8.26 -26.34 -5.92
CA ALA A 154 -7.11 -27.01 -5.32
C ALA A 154 -5.84 -26.17 -5.45
N TRP A 155 -5.60 -25.63 -6.65
CA TRP A 155 -4.46 -24.74 -6.91
C TRP A 155 -4.56 -23.43 -6.11
N MET A 156 -5.72 -22.77 -6.06
CA MET A 156 -5.90 -21.52 -5.32
C MET A 156 -5.63 -21.68 -3.83
N ASN A 157 -6.01 -22.82 -3.24
CA ASN A 157 -5.82 -23.10 -1.81
C ASN A 157 -4.53 -23.87 -1.49
N GLY A 158 -3.72 -24.19 -2.48
CA GLY A 158 -2.44 -24.87 -2.39
C GLY A 158 -1.33 -24.02 -2.98
N ASP A 159 -0.88 -24.36 -4.19
CA ASP A 159 0.30 -23.75 -4.81
C ASP A 159 0.24 -22.22 -4.84
N PHE A 160 -0.87 -21.63 -5.30
CA PHE A 160 -1.00 -20.18 -5.33
C PHE A 160 -0.94 -19.56 -3.92
N TYR A 161 -1.64 -20.17 -2.95
CA TYR A 161 -1.63 -19.70 -1.56
C TYR A 161 -0.23 -19.75 -0.94
N ASP A 162 0.52 -20.81 -1.22
CA ASP A 162 1.85 -21.01 -0.68
C ASP A 162 2.89 -20.11 -1.38
N ASP A 163 2.76 -19.89 -2.68
CA ASP A 163 3.69 -19.08 -3.49
C ASP A 163 3.45 -17.58 -3.30
N ALA A 164 2.17 -17.16 -3.24
CA ALA A 164 1.81 -15.74 -3.21
C ALA A 164 1.94 -15.10 -1.82
N PHE A 165 1.88 -15.88 -0.74
CA PHE A 165 1.83 -15.33 0.62
C PHE A 165 2.90 -15.92 1.52
N THR A 166 3.63 -15.04 2.21
CA THR A 166 4.58 -15.45 3.25
C THR A 166 3.85 -16.13 4.42
N PRO A 167 4.53 -16.95 5.26
CA PRO A 167 3.91 -17.55 6.44
C PRO A 167 3.22 -16.54 7.38
N VAL A 168 3.78 -15.34 7.51
CA VAL A 168 3.17 -14.26 8.31
C VAL A 168 1.89 -13.75 7.67
N GLN A 169 1.89 -13.53 6.36
CA GLN A 169 0.70 -13.09 5.63
C GLN A 169 -0.40 -14.15 5.62
N ARG A 170 -0.03 -15.44 5.48
CA ARG A 170 -0.99 -16.55 5.60
C ARG A 170 -1.70 -16.59 6.95
N GLY A 171 -1.01 -16.19 8.01
CA GLY A 171 -1.63 -16.05 9.33
C GLY A 171 -2.68 -14.95 9.46
N LEU A 172 -2.76 -14.03 8.48
CA LEU A 172 -3.78 -12.98 8.40
C LEU A 172 -4.97 -13.35 7.51
N ILE A 173 -4.86 -14.43 6.73
CA ILE A 173 -5.93 -14.87 5.83
C ILE A 173 -6.90 -15.75 6.60
N GLU A 174 -8.16 -15.34 6.64
CA GLU A 174 -9.21 -16.08 7.33
C GLU A 174 -9.87 -17.11 6.41
N THR A 175 -10.18 -18.27 6.97
CA THR A 175 -11.01 -19.27 6.28
C THR A 175 -12.47 -18.89 6.44
N VAL A 176 -13.15 -18.65 5.31
CA VAL A 176 -14.56 -18.29 5.31
C VAL A 176 -15.39 -19.36 4.61
N HIS A 177 -16.62 -19.54 5.08
CA HIS A 177 -17.62 -20.34 4.40
C HIS A 177 -18.48 -19.44 3.51
N ASN A 178 -18.37 -19.64 2.18
CA ASN A 178 -19.22 -18.94 1.23
C ASN A 178 -20.42 -19.82 0.91
N GLU A 179 -21.61 -19.44 1.35
CA GLU A 179 -22.84 -20.07 0.93
C GLU A 179 -23.09 -19.75 -0.55
N ASN A 180 -23.11 -20.78 -1.37
CA ASN A 180 -23.49 -20.67 -2.76
C ASN A 180 -24.97 -21.10 -2.86
N ALA A 181 -25.87 -20.13 -2.96
CA ALA A 181 -27.29 -20.44 -3.16
C ALA A 181 -27.46 -21.20 -4.48
N ASP A 182 -28.35 -22.21 -4.49
CA ASP A 182 -28.71 -22.94 -5.69
C ASP A 182 -29.04 -21.96 -6.82
N GLN A 183 -28.20 -21.91 -7.83
CA GLN A 183 -28.48 -21.13 -9.03
C GLN A 183 -29.48 -21.92 -9.89
N SER A 184 -30.75 -21.75 -9.65
CA SER A 184 -31.81 -22.23 -10.54
C SER A 184 -31.84 -21.41 -11.84
N ILE A 185 -30.79 -21.55 -12.68
CA ILE A 185 -30.78 -20.98 -14.04
C ILE A 185 -31.45 -21.94 -15.03
N THR A 186 -31.93 -23.08 -14.61
CA THR A 186 -32.69 -23.99 -15.46
C THR A 186 -34.15 -23.88 -15.16
N GLY A 187 -34.77 -22.73 -15.57
CA GLY A 187 -36.16 -22.75 -15.98
C GLY A 187 -36.23 -23.46 -17.33
N ALA A 188 -36.46 -24.75 -17.34
CA ALA A 188 -37.02 -25.49 -18.48
C ALA A 188 -38.40 -25.88 -18.12
#